data_f85691b92771c6c8b42c0475ac75dcb4
#
_entry.id   f85691b92771c6c8b42c0475ac75dcb4
#
_cell.length_a   1.000
_cell.length_b   1.000
_cell.length_c   1.000
_cell.angle_alpha   90.00
_cell.angle_beta   90.00
_cell.angle_gamma   90.00
#
_symmetry.space_group_name_H-M   'P 1'
#
loop_
_entity.id
_entity.type
_entity.pdbx_description
1 polymer ?
#
loop_
_entity_poly.entity_id
_entity_poly.type
_entity_poly.pdbx_seq_one_letter_code
_entity_poly.pdbx_strand_id
1 'polypeptide(L)'
;MRAVLDPNVLISAVLSSTGAPAQVLSHWRAGAFDLVVSDRLLDELGRALRYPKLRSRITPAEAADLVRLLQAAGVVALDPPEPPRRSPDPGDDYLIALAEAERALLVSGDQHLLGLAAAFPIRSAAQFLDLLRPEPAR
;
A
#
# COMPACT_ATOMS: atom_id res chain seq x y z
N MET A 1 8.88 -12.06 0.48
CA MET A 1 7.44 -11.68 0.34
C MET A 1 7.36 -10.28 -0.23
N ARG A 2 6.41 -10.05 -1.12
CA ARG A 2 6.20 -8.75 -1.76
C ARG A 2 4.80 -8.24 -1.44
N ALA A 3 4.65 -6.94 -1.28
CA ALA A 3 3.35 -6.32 -1.03
C ALA A 3 3.21 -4.99 -1.77
N VAL A 4 2.00 -4.71 -2.25
CA VAL A 4 1.56 -3.39 -2.71
C VAL A 4 0.69 -2.82 -1.61
N LEU A 5 1.00 -1.63 -1.14
CA LEU A 5 0.16 -0.93 -0.15
C LEU A 5 -0.71 0.10 -0.88
N ASP A 6 -2.03 -0.02 -0.69
CA ASP A 6 -2.98 0.98 -1.17
C ASP A 6 -2.54 2.37 -0.65
N PRO A 7 -2.59 3.44 -1.47
CA PRO A 7 -2.24 4.79 -1.02
C PRO A 7 -2.90 5.19 0.30
N ASN A 8 -4.14 4.76 0.56
CA ASN A 8 -4.82 5.06 1.82
C ASN A 8 -4.16 4.38 3.02
N VAL A 9 -3.56 3.21 2.84
CA VAL A 9 -2.78 2.53 3.89
C VAL A 9 -1.52 3.33 4.20
N LEU A 10 -0.84 3.83 3.18
CA LEU A 10 0.36 4.67 3.35
C LEU A 10 0.03 5.97 4.07
N ILE A 11 -1.08 6.62 3.71
CA ILE A 11 -1.55 7.84 4.38
C ILE A 11 -1.87 7.55 5.85
N SER A 12 -2.60 6.48 6.12
CA SER A 12 -2.94 6.08 7.48
C SER A 12 -1.70 5.80 8.34
N ALA A 13 -0.67 5.23 7.73
CA ALA A 13 0.61 4.97 8.42
C ALA A 13 1.28 6.26 8.90
N VAL A 14 1.16 7.33 8.13
CA VAL A 14 1.72 8.64 8.51
C VAL A 14 0.84 9.35 9.53
N LEU A 15 -0.48 9.22 9.42
CA LEU A 15 -1.44 9.90 10.29
C LEU A 15 -1.50 9.32 11.71
N SER A 16 -1.21 8.03 11.87
CA SER A 16 -1.28 7.36 13.17
C SER A 16 -0.08 6.45 13.35
N SER A 17 0.79 6.79 14.29
CA SER A 17 2.02 6.04 14.56
C SER A 17 1.78 4.70 15.27
N THR A 18 0.58 4.46 15.78
CA THR A 18 0.28 3.27 16.60
C THR A 18 -0.62 2.24 15.89
N GLY A 19 -1.21 2.60 14.76
CA GLY A 19 -2.12 1.72 14.03
C GLY A 19 -1.41 0.62 13.25
N ALA A 20 -2.18 -0.33 12.75
CA ALA A 20 -1.66 -1.43 11.93
C ALA A 20 -0.93 -0.93 10.67
N PRO A 21 -1.42 0.08 9.93
CA PRO A 21 -0.68 0.61 8.78
C PRO A 21 0.73 1.09 9.13
N ALA A 22 0.90 1.80 10.24
CA ALA A 22 2.22 2.27 10.69
C ALA A 22 3.13 1.10 11.03
N GLN A 23 2.61 0.05 11.64
CA GLN A 23 3.37 -1.16 11.95
C GLN A 23 3.82 -1.88 10.68
N VAL A 24 2.96 -1.95 9.66
CA VAL A 24 3.33 -2.52 8.35
C VAL A 24 4.51 -1.74 7.75
N LEU A 25 4.42 -0.41 7.75
CA LEU A 25 5.49 0.43 7.20
C LEU A 25 6.79 0.26 7.99
N SER A 26 6.71 0.14 9.31
CA SER A 26 7.86 -0.11 10.18
C SER A 26 8.53 -1.46 9.87
N HIS A 27 7.74 -2.51 9.63
CA HIS A 27 8.26 -3.83 9.23
C HIS A 27 8.97 -3.75 7.87
N TRP A 28 8.42 -2.99 6.91
CA TRP A 28 9.09 -2.77 5.65
C TRP A 28 10.45 -2.10 5.83
N ARG A 29 10.52 -1.07 6.65
CA ARG A 29 11.77 -0.36 6.93
C ARG A 29 12.80 -1.26 7.62
N ALA A 30 12.35 -2.26 8.34
CA ALA A 30 13.22 -3.27 8.96
C ALA A 30 13.59 -4.42 8.00
N GLY A 31 13.12 -4.39 6.76
CA GLY A 31 13.47 -5.39 5.76
C GLY A 31 12.62 -6.65 5.76
N ALA A 32 11.44 -6.62 6.40
CA ALA A 32 10.60 -7.81 6.54
C ALA A 32 9.95 -8.25 5.22
N PHE A 33 9.76 -7.34 4.28
CA PHE A 33 9.19 -7.63 2.96
C PHE A 33 9.61 -6.58 1.95
N ASP A 34 9.39 -6.86 0.67
CA ASP A 34 9.64 -5.91 -0.41
C ASP A 34 8.37 -5.13 -0.71
N LEU A 35 8.43 -3.81 -0.65
CA LEU A 35 7.31 -2.94 -0.97
C LEU A 35 7.36 -2.58 -2.45
N VAL A 36 6.34 -2.98 -3.20
CA VAL A 36 6.21 -2.68 -4.62
C VAL A 36 5.43 -1.40 -4.81
N VAL A 37 5.99 -0.49 -5.59
CA VAL A 37 5.36 0.77 -5.99
C VAL A 37 5.40 0.91 -7.50
N SER A 38 4.56 1.78 -8.04
CA SER A 38 4.57 2.13 -9.47
C SER A 38 4.37 3.63 -9.62
N ASP A 39 4.63 4.16 -10.80
CA ASP A 39 4.43 5.58 -11.07
C ASP A 39 2.98 6.01 -10.80
N ARG A 40 2.02 5.22 -11.23
CA ARG A 40 0.59 5.51 -11.00
C ARG A 40 0.25 5.56 -9.51
N LEU A 41 0.76 4.60 -8.75
CA LEU A 41 0.54 4.56 -7.30
C LEU A 41 1.14 5.78 -6.61
N LEU A 42 2.36 6.14 -6.97
CA LEU A 42 3.04 7.31 -6.39
C LEU A 42 2.35 8.62 -6.78
N ASP A 43 1.85 8.74 -8.02
CA ASP A 43 1.09 9.90 -8.46
C ASP A 43 -0.23 10.04 -7.68
N GLU A 44 -0.94 8.94 -7.48
CA GLU A 44 -2.18 8.93 -6.71
C GLU A 44 -1.92 9.31 -5.26
N LEU A 45 -0.89 8.76 -4.65
CA LEU A 45 -0.48 9.10 -3.30
C LEU A 45 -0.15 10.60 -3.18
N GLY A 46 0.64 11.12 -4.11
CA GLY A 46 1.02 12.54 -4.13
C GLY A 46 -0.19 13.46 -4.25
N ARG A 47 -1.17 13.10 -5.07
CA ARG A 47 -2.42 13.87 -5.20
C ARG A 47 -3.24 13.83 -3.93
N ALA A 48 -3.39 12.65 -3.32
CA ALA A 48 -4.16 12.50 -2.08
C ALA A 48 -3.53 13.28 -0.94
N LEU A 49 -2.20 13.32 -0.85
CA LEU A 49 -1.48 14.06 0.19
C LEU A 49 -1.66 15.58 0.07
N ARG A 50 -2.13 16.09 -1.08
CA ARG A 50 -2.41 17.51 -1.30
C ARG A 50 -3.84 17.92 -0.96
N TYR A 51 -4.72 16.99 -0.59
CA TYR A 51 -6.07 17.34 -0.19
C TYR A 51 -6.06 18.25 1.05
N PRO A 52 -6.91 19.29 1.08
CA PRO A 52 -6.87 20.28 2.16
C PRO A 52 -6.97 19.69 3.56
N LYS A 53 -7.81 18.68 3.76
CA LYS A 53 -7.97 18.05 5.07
C LYS A 53 -6.73 17.29 5.56
N LEU A 54 -5.82 16.89 4.64
CA LEU A 54 -4.58 16.24 5.01
C LEU A 54 -3.46 17.25 5.23
N ARG A 55 -3.51 18.41 4.57
CA ARG A 55 -2.48 19.45 4.70
C ARG A 55 -2.37 20.01 6.12
N SER A 56 -3.44 19.96 6.89
CA SER A 56 -3.41 20.38 8.29
C SER A 56 -2.67 19.39 9.19
N ARG A 57 -2.45 18.16 8.73
CA ARG A 57 -1.83 17.08 9.51
C ARG A 57 -0.51 16.58 8.94
N ILE A 58 -0.30 16.76 7.64
CA ILE A 58 0.91 16.33 6.92
C ILE A 58 1.44 17.54 6.16
N THR A 59 2.66 17.97 6.49
CA THR A 59 3.28 19.11 5.79
C THR A 59 3.69 18.70 4.36
N PRO A 60 3.82 19.68 3.43
CA PRO A 60 4.35 19.38 2.10
C PRO A 60 5.72 18.71 2.12
N ALA A 61 6.58 19.09 3.07
CA ALA A 61 7.90 18.47 3.23
C ALA A 61 7.79 17.00 3.65
N GLU A 62 6.91 16.68 4.61
CA GLU A 62 6.66 15.31 5.04
C GLU A 62 6.09 14.45 3.90
N ALA A 63 5.16 15.00 3.11
CA ALA A 63 4.59 14.33 1.95
C ALA A 63 5.66 14.01 0.90
N ALA A 64 6.51 14.99 0.59
CA ALA A 64 7.60 14.81 -0.37
C ALA A 64 8.62 13.78 0.12
N ASP A 65 8.93 13.78 1.40
CA ASP A 65 9.85 12.82 2.01
C ASP A 65 9.32 11.38 1.92
N LEU A 66 8.02 11.18 2.15
CA LEU A 66 7.40 9.87 2.02
C LEU A 66 7.52 9.36 0.58
N VAL A 67 7.16 10.18 -0.41
CA VAL A 67 7.24 9.78 -1.83
C VAL A 67 8.68 9.45 -2.21
N ARG A 68 9.65 10.26 -1.79
CA ARG A 68 11.07 10.01 -2.07
C ARG A 68 11.56 8.72 -1.43
N LEU A 69 11.15 8.44 -0.19
CA LEU A 69 11.50 7.19 0.49
C LEU A 69 10.98 5.98 -0.27
N LEU A 70 9.73 6.04 -0.72
CA LEU A 70 9.11 4.94 -1.48
C LEU A 70 9.82 4.73 -2.82
N GLN A 71 10.20 5.81 -3.51
CA GLN A 71 10.94 5.72 -4.77
C GLN A 71 12.35 5.14 -4.58
N ALA A 72 13.01 5.52 -3.50
CA ALA A 72 14.40 5.15 -3.28
C ALA A 72 14.55 3.73 -2.71
N ALA A 73 13.66 3.30 -1.83
CA ALA A 73 13.77 2.04 -1.11
C ALA A 73 12.77 0.98 -1.55
N GLY A 74 11.70 1.36 -2.25
CA GLY A 74 10.72 0.43 -2.80
C GLY A 74 11.20 -0.24 -4.06
N VAL A 75 10.52 -1.31 -4.45
CA VAL A 75 10.68 -1.95 -5.76
C VAL A 75 9.78 -1.23 -6.74
N VAL A 76 10.36 -0.44 -7.65
CA VAL A 76 9.60 0.31 -8.64
C VAL A 76 9.28 -0.60 -9.82
N ALA A 77 8.01 -0.94 -9.97
CA ALA A 77 7.51 -1.79 -11.03
C ALA A 77 6.78 -0.97 -12.10
N LEU A 78 6.66 -1.55 -13.30
CA LEU A 78 5.87 -0.95 -14.37
C LEU A 78 4.39 -1.19 -14.10
N ASP A 79 3.57 -0.17 -14.34
CA ASP A 79 2.13 -0.34 -14.29
C ASP A 79 1.64 -1.23 -15.44
N PRO A 80 0.81 -2.25 -15.16
CA PRO A 80 0.18 -3.02 -16.22
C PRO A 80 -0.70 -2.13 -17.10
N PRO A 81 -0.69 -2.30 -18.42
CA PRO A 81 -1.57 -1.53 -19.29
C PRO A 81 -3.03 -1.97 -19.12
N GLU A 82 -3.95 -1.01 -19.15
CA GLU A 82 -5.40 -1.23 -19.15
C GLU A 82 -5.86 -2.39 -18.25
N PRO A 83 -5.82 -2.20 -16.91
CA PRO A 83 -6.23 -3.28 -16.01
C PRO A 83 -7.69 -3.68 -16.21
N PRO A 84 -8.02 -4.98 -16.16
CA PRO A 84 -9.41 -5.42 -16.30
C PRO A 84 -10.26 -4.94 -15.13
N ARG A 85 -11.56 -4.77 -15.42
CA ARG A 85 -12.54 -4.39 -14.39
C ARG A 85 -12.76 -5.55 -13.42
N ARG A 86 -12.52 -5.31 -12.15
CA ARG A 86 -12.61 -6.32 -11.07
C ARG A 86 -13.24 -5.79 -9.81
N SER A 87 -13.01 -4.52 -9.48
CA SER A 87 -13.54 -3.90 -8.27
C SER A 87 -14.74 -3.01 -8.58
N PRO A 88 -15.59 -2.71 -7.57
CA PRO A 88 -16.67 -1.74 -7.73
C PRO A 88 -16.20 -0.36 -8.15
N ASP A 89 -15.00 0.05 -7.75
CA ASP A 89 -14.38 1.30 -8.18
C ASP A 89 -13.30 1.00 -9.23
N PRO A 90 -13.51 1.43 -10.50
CA PRO A 90 -12.52 1.18 -11.55
C PRO A 90 -11.16 1.82 -11.28
N GLY A 91 -11.10 2.86 -10.43
CA GLY A 91 -9.85 3.49 -10.04
C GLY A 91 -8.93 2.59 -9.22
N ASP A 92 -9.46 1.53 -8.62
CA ASP A 92 -8.69 0.58 -7.79
C ASP A 92 -8.20 -0.64 -8.57
N ASP A 93 -8.66 -0.85 -9.80
CA ASP A 93 -8.31 -2.04 -10.58
C ASP A 93 -6.82 -2.14 -10.88
N TYR A 94 -6.12 -1.01 -11.02
CA TYR A 94 -4.68 -1.03 -11.26
C TYR A 94 -3.90 -1.61 -10.08
N LEU A 95 -4.39 -1.44 -8.85
CA LEU A 95 -3.75 -2.00 -7.65
C LEU A 95 -3.77 -3.53 -7.69
N ILE A 96 -4.92 -4.11 -8.06
CA ILE A 96 -5.05 -5.56 -8.19
C ILE A 96 -4.13 -6.07 -9.32
N ALA A 97 -4.13 -5.39 -10.46
CA ALA A 97 -3.31 -5.77 -11.60
C ALA A 97 -1.80 -5.68 -11.28
N LEU A 98 -1.39 -4.64 -10.58
CA LEU A 98 0.00 -4.47 -10.16
C LEU A 98 0.41 -5.59 -9.20
N ALA A 99 -0.41 -5.89 -8.21
CA ALA A 99 -0.14 -6.97 -7.25
C ALA A 99 0.00 -8.32 -7.95
N GLU A 100 -0.89 -8.62 -8.88
CA GLU A 100 -0.82 -9.88 -9.64
C GLU A 100 0.44 -9.94 -10.50
N ALA A 101 0.75 -8.88 -11.23
CA ALA A 101 1.91 -8.85 -12.13
C ALA A 101 3.21 -9.04 -11.36
N GLU A 102 3.29 -8.53 -10.12
CA GLU A 102 4.49 -8.57 -9.30
C GLU A 102 4.47 -9.71 -8.27
N ARG A 103 3.47 -10.57 -8.32
CA ARG A 103 3.27 -11.67 -7.35
C ARG A 103 3.33 -11.17 -5.92
N ALA A 104 2.62 -10.07 -5.67
CA ALA A 104 2.57 -9.39 -4.39
C ALA A 104 1.17 -9.52 -3.77
N LEU A 105 1.11 -9.38 -2.45
CA LEU A 105 -0.16 -9.17 -1.76
C LEU A 105 -0.55 -7.70 -1.89
N LEU A 106 -1.84 -7.43 -2.09
CA LEU A 106 -2.37 -6.07 -2.00
C LEU A 106 -2.90 -5.85 -0.57
N VAL A 107 -2.36 -4.85 0.10
CA VAL A 107 -2.80 -4.47 1.45
C VAL A 107 -3.69 -3.24 1.35
N SER A 108 -4.92 -3.34 1.80
CA SER A 108 -5.92 -2.28 1.72
C SER A 108 -6.85 -2.29 2.92
N GLY A 109 -7.40 -1.12 3.26
CA GLY A 109 -8.48 -0.98 4.23
C GLY A 109 -9.84 -0.76 3.57
N ASP A 110 -9.90 -0.69 2.25
CA ASP A 110 -11.13 -0.47 1.51
C ASP A 110 -12.00 -1.73 1.50
N GLN A 111 -13.24 -1.60 1.98
CA GLN A 111 -14.17 -2.73 2.07
C GLN A 111 -14.50 -3.32 0.70
N HIS A 112 -14.54 -2.51 -0.36
CA HIS A 112 -14.78 -2.99 -1.71
C HIS A 112 -13.65 -3.92 -2.19
N LEU A 113 -12.41 -3.58 -1.86
CA LEU A 113 -11.25 -4.43 -2.21
C LEU A 113 -11.18 -5.66 -1.30
N LEU A 114 -11.38 -5.49 0.01
CA LEU A 114 -11.37 -6.61 0.95
C LEU A 114 -12.46 -7.63 0.64
N GLY A 115 -13.59 -7.19 0.09
CA GLY A 115 -14.65 -8.09 -0.38
C GLY A 115 -14.23 -9.00 -1.51
N LEU A 116 -13.12 -8.72 -2.19
CA LEU A 116 -12.57 -9.55 -3.27
C LEU A 116 -11.47 -10.51 -2.79
N ALA A 117 -11.19 -10.57 -1.50
CA ALA A 117 -10.05 -11.32 -0.95
C ALA A 117 -10.14 -12.84 -1.20
N ALA A 118 -11.35 -13.37 -1.46
CA ALA A 118 -11.51 -14.79 -1.80
C ALA A 118 -10.98 -15.12 -3.21
N ALA A 119 -10.97 -14.14 -4.12
CA ALA A 119 -10.56 -14.33 -5.52
C ALA A 119 -9.18 -13.74 -5.84
N PHE A 120 -8.73 -12.76 -5.05
CA PHE A 120 -7.49 -12.01 -5.30
C PHE A 120 -6.64 -11.95 -4.04
N PRO A 121 -5.31 -11.73 -4.17
CA PRO A 121 -4.39 -11.72 -3.02
C PRO A 121 -4.48 -10.40 -2.25
N ILE A 122 -5.61 -10.14 -1.59
CA ILE A 122 -5.89 -8.91 -0.85
C ILE A 122 -6.01 -9.21 0.63
N ARG A 123 -5.37 -8.37 1.46
CA ARG A 123 -5.39 -8.47 2.91
C ARG A 123 -5.53 -7.09 3.54
N SER A 124 -6.11 -7.02 4.74
CA SER A 124 -6.03 -5.81 5.55
C SER A 124 -4.63 -5.66 6.14
N ALA A 125 -4.31 -4.47 6.65
CA ALA A 125 -3.03 -4.25 7.32
C ALA A 125 -2.85 -5.18 8.52
N ALA A 126 -3.90 -5.39 9.31
CA ALA A 126 -3.86 -6.30 10.46
C ALA A 126 -3.60 -7.75 10.04
N GLN A 127 -4.28 -8.21 8.97
CA GLN A 127 -4.06 -9.55 8.43
C GLN A 127 -2.65 -9.72 7.89
N PHE A 128 -2.12 -8.69 7.23
CA PHE A 128 -0.76 -8.72 6.69
C PHE A 128 0.28 -8.79 7.82
N LEU A 129 0.06 -8.05 8.91
CA LEU A 129 0.93 -8.14 10.09
C LEU A 129 0.98 -9.56 10.65
N ASP A 130 -0.14 -10.26 10.68
CA ASP A 130 -0.17 -11.65 11.14
C ASP A 130 0.70 -12.55 10.24
N LEU A 131 0.73 -12.29 8.94
CA LEU A 131 1.59 -13.03 8.01
C LEU A 131 3.08 -12.75 8.23
N LEU A 132 3.43 -11.58 8.76
CA LEU A 132 4.82 -11.19 9.02
C LEU A 132 5.33 -11.70 10.36
N ARG A 133 4.46 -12.17 11.24
CA ARG A 133 4.88 -12.69 12.55
C ARG A 133 5.67 -13.96 12.38
N PRO A 134 6.80 -14.12 13.12
CA PRO A 134 7.51 -15.39 13.12
C PRO A 134 6.61 -16.50 13.70
N GLU A 135 6.75 -17.71 13.17
CA GLU A 135 6.04 -18.86 13.73
C GLU A 135 6.44 -19.07 15.19
N PRO A 136 5.48 -19.45 16.07
CA PRO A 136 5.82 -19.73 17.45
C PRO A 136 6.87 -20.84 17.54
N ALA A 137 7.81 -20.69 18.44
CA ALA A 137 8.78 -21.73 18.71
C ALA A 137 8.05 -23.01 19.18
N ARG A 138 8.42 -24.12 18.61
CA ARG A 138 7.88 -25.42 18.99
C ARG A 138 8.70 -26.07 20.09
#